data_1d5c7e761b1fa0c106fc93ea06c84679
#
_entry.id   1d5c7e761b1fa0c106fc93ea06c84679
#
_cell.length_a   1.000
_cell.length_b   1.000
_cell.length_c   1.000
_cell.angle_alpha   90.00
_cell.angle_beta   90.00
_cell.angle_gamma   90.00
#
_symmetry.space_group_name_H-M   'P 1'
#
loop_
_entity.id
_entity.type
_entity.pdbx_description
1 polymer ?
#
loop_
_entity_poly.entity_id
_entity_poly.type
_entity_poly.pdbx_seq_one_letter_code
_entity_poly.pdbx_strand_id
1 'polypeptide(L)'
;MMKHETILARIRIVTRIWLMLGLTFAAIGFGTMVYLYEFKNQMVLDRKVQLEFLVETAMSIMERFQSQAVSGAMSETEAQKAALANIKALRYDKTNYFWINDTTPRMVMHPIKPELDGQDLSGSKDPSGKPLFVEMVKVVKQEGGAGFVPYLWPKPGVAQPAPKLSYVKEFKPWGWIVGTGVYIDDIDDEFHKDALRMGES
;
A
#
# COMPACT_ATOMS: atom_id res chain seq x y z
N MET A 1 54.27 22.00 -32.14
CA MET A 1 53.85 21.87 -30.73
C MET A 1 52.62 22.76 -30.52
N MET A 2 51.38 22.23 -30.77
CA MET A 2 50.13 22.99 -30.60
C MET A 2 49.81 23.06 -29.11
N LYS A 3 49.85 24.27 -28.54
CA LYS A 3 49.35 24.52 -27.18
C LYS A 3 47.81 24.35 -27.19
N HIS A 4 47.33 23.30 -26.60
CA HIS A 4 45.91 23.21 -26.18
C HIS A 4 45.67 24.27 -25.10
N GLU A 5 45.41 25.52 -25.49
CA GLU A 5 44.82 26.47 -24.55
C GLU A 5 43.46 25.95 -24.20
N THR A 6 43.25 25.58 -22.94
CA THR A 6 41.99 25.13 -22.41
C THR A 6 40.92 26.22 -22.64
N ILE A 7 39.79 25.88 -23.17
CA ILE A 7 38.63 26.78 -23.46
C ILE A 7 38.31 27.71 -22.26
N LEU A 8 38.59 27.23 -21.03
CA LEU A 8 38.46 27.98 -19.78
C LEU A 8 39.41 29.19 -19.68
N ALA A 9 40.54 29.22 -20.41
CA ALA A 9 41.52 30.35 -20.34
C ALA A 9 40.99 31.63 -21.02
N ARG A 10 40.00 31.52 -21.93
CA ARG A 10 39.41 32.66 -22.68
C ARG A 10 38.20 33.31 -21.99
N ILE A 11 37.66 32.68 -20.93
CA ILE A 11 36.45 33.18 -20.25
C ILE A 11 36.84 34.20 -19.17
N ARG A 12 36.16 35.35 -19.12
CA ARG A 12 36.36 36.39 -18.07
C ARG A 12 36.18 35.78 -16.67
N ILE A 13 36.97 36.21 -15.68
CA ILE A 13 36.93 35.69 -14.31
C ILE A 13 35.49 35.72 -13.71
N VAL A 14 34.75 36.79 -13.95
CA VAL A 14 33.35 36.94 -13.50
C VAL A 14 32.46 35.81 -14.08
N THR A 15 32.63 35.51 -15.35
CA THR A 15 31.83 34.43 -16.00
C THR A 15 32.17 33.07 -15.42
N ARG A 16 33.42 32.81 -15.04
CA ARG A 16 33.83 31.55 -14.36
C ARG A 16 33.19 31.41 -12.99
N ILE A 17 33.12 32.51 -12.24
CA ILE A 17 32.47 32.53 -10.92
C ILE A 17 30.96 32.19 -11.09
N TRP A 18 30.27 32.83 -12.02
CA TRP A 18 28.85 32.55 -12.29
C TRP A 18 28.62 31.13 -12.79
N LEU A 19 29.51 30.56 -13.61
CA LEU A 19 29.43 29.16 -14.05
C LEU A 19 29.63 28.20 -12.89
N MET A 20 30.59 28.47 -11.98
CA MET A 20 30.80 27.65 -10.78
C MET A 20 29.59 27.71 -9.84
N LEU A 21 29.05 28.91 -9.58
CA LEU A 21 27.85 29.07 -8.77
C LEU A 21 26.64 28.34 -9.39
N GLY A 22 26.42 28.52 -10.70
CA GLY A 22 25.37 27.81 -11.41
C GLY A 22 25.51 26.28 -11.34
N LEU A 23 26.72 25.77 -11.51
CA LEU A 23 26.99 24.33 -11.38
C LEU A 23 26.75 23.83 -9.95
N THR A 24 27.15 24.61 -8.94
CA THR A 24 26.91 24.26 -7.53
C THR A 24 25.43 24.22 -7.21
N PHE A 25 24.65 25.24 -7.63
CA PHE A 25 23.21 25.23 -7.43
C PHE A 25 22.51 24.08 -8.19
N ALA A 26 22.94 23.80 -9.41
CA ALA A 26 22.42 22.66 -10.17
C ALA A 26 22.72 21.33 -9.47
N ALA A 27 23.94 21.15 -8.93
CA ALA A 27 24.31 19.95 -8.18
C ALA A 27 23.50 19.79 -6.89
N ILE A 28 23.30 20.89 -6.13
CA ILE A 28 22.45 20.89 -4.94
C ILE A 28 21.01 20.56 -5.31
N GLY A 29 20.44 21.21 -6.32
CA GLY A 29 19.08 20.95 -6.79
C GLY A 29 18.87 19.50 -7.22
N PHE A 30 19.83 18.94 -7.97
CA PHE A 30 19.80 17.54 -8.36
C PHE A 30 19.90 16.60 -7.16
N GLY A 31 20.81 16.87 -6.22
CA GLY A 31 20.94 16.06 -5.00
C GLY A 31 19.67 16.07 -4.16
N THR A 32 19.05 17.24 -4.00
CA THR A 32 17.76 17.38 -3.30
C THR A 32 16.65 16.59 -4.00
N MET A 33 16.57 16.65 -5.32
CA MET A 33 15.58 15.89 -6.09
C MET A 33 15.74 14.38 -5.92
N VAL A 34 16.97 13.87 -5.99
CA VAL A 34 17.27 12.45 -5.75
C VAL A 34 16.89 12.06 -4.33
N TYR A 35 17.27 12.87 -3.34
CA TYR A 35 16.94 12.63 -1.93
C TYR A 35 15.42 12.55 -1.70
N LEU A 36 14.65 13.50 -2.23
CA LEU A 36 13.19 13.50 -2.10
C LEU A 36 12.54 12.29 -2.77
N TYR A 37 13.06 11.88 -3.93
CA TYR A 37 12.59 10.68 -4.62
C TYR A 37 12.83 9.41 -3.79
N GLU A 38 14.04 9.24 -3.26
CA GLU A 38 14.38 8.10 -2.40
C GLU A 38 13.57 8.11 -1.10
N PHE A 39 13.37 9.28 -0.49
CA PHE A 39 12.56 9.42 0.71
C PHE A 39 11.11 8.98 0.48
N LYS A 40 10.49 9.42 -0.63
CA LYS A 40 9.15 8.96 -1.02
C LYS A 40 9.08 7.45 -1.25
N ASN A 41 10.06 6.88 -1.93
CA ASN A 41 10.14 5.44 -2.15
C ASN A 41 10.25 4.67 -0.83
N GLN A 42 11.04 5.18 0.11
CA GLN A 42 11.16 4.59 1.44
C GLN A 42 9.83 4.62 2.21
N MET A 43 9.11 5.74 2.19
CA MET A 43 7.78 5.83 2.81
C MET A 43 6.82 4.77 2.25
N VAL A 44 6.80 4.57 0.93
CA VAL A 44 5.96 3.52 0.31
C VAL A 44 6.39 2.13 0.75
N LEU A 45 7.70 1.89 0.85
CA LEU A 45 8.24 0.59 1.31
C LEU A 45 7.86 0.32 2.78
N ASP A 46 7.98 1.32 3.64
CA ASP A 46 7.59 1.22 5.05
C ASP A 46 6.10 0.91 5.20
N ARG A 47 5.24 1.53 4.38
CA ARG A 47 3.80 1.22 4.35
C ARG A 47 3.53 -0.21 3.86
N LYS A 48 4.28 -0.71 2.89
CA LYS A 48 4.17 -2.11 2.46
C LYS A 48 4.50 -3.07 3.60
N VAL A 49 5.62 -2.88 4.28
CA VAL A 49 6.01 -3.69 5.44
C VAL A 49 4.95 -3.63 6.54
N GLN A 50 4.41 -2.44 6.82
CA GLN A 50 3.33 -2.28 7.79
C GLN A 50 2.07 -3.08 7.40
N LEU A 51 1.67 -3.05 6.13
CA LEU A 51 0.51 -3.80 5.64
C LEU A 51 0.71 -5.32 5.77
N GLU A 52 1.91 -5.83 5.52
CA GLU A 52 2.26 -7.23 5.75
C GLU A 52 2.06 -7.62 7.21
N PHE A 53 2.64 -6.88 8.17
CA PHE A 53 2.46 -7.15 9.60
C PHE A 53 1.00 -7.08 10.05
N LEU A 54 0.22 -6.14 9.53
CA LEU A 54 -1.20 -6.01 9.85
C LEU A 54 -2.00 -7.24 9.38
N VAL A 55 -1.73 -7.71 8.15
CA VAL A 55 -2.37 -8.92 7.63
C VAL A 55 -1.94 -10.16 8.41
N GLU A 56 -0.65 -10.30 8.78
CA GLU A 56 -0.17 -11.40 9.64
C GLU A 56 -0.88 -11.39 11.00
N THR A 57 -1.12 -10.22 11.56
CA THR A 57 -1.90 -10.10 12.81
C THR A 57 -3.34 -10.59 12.62
N ALA A 58 -4.00 -10.24 11.53
CA ALA A 58 -5.34 -10.74 11.23
C ALA A 58 -5.35 -12.25 10.95
N MET A 59 -4.29 -12.78 10.30
CA MET A 59 -4.08 -14.22 10.10
C MET A 59 -3.99 -14.97 11.44
N SER A 60 -3.24 -14.44 12.41
CA SER A 60 -3.12 -15.05 13.76
C SER A 60 -4.45 -15.16 14.49
N ILE A 61 -5.38 -14.20 14.26
CA ILE A 61 -6.74 -14.29 14.80
C ILE A 61 -7.47 -15.48 14.16
N MET A 62 -7.41 -15.63 12.84
CA MET A 62 -8.05 -16.76 12.15
C MET A 62 -7.44 -18.10 12.56
N GLU A 63 -6.11 -18.19 12.65
CA GLU A 63 -5.40 -19.39 13.11
C GLU A 63 -5.84 -19.83 14.52
N ARG A 64 -6.00 -18.86 15.43
CA ARG A 64 -6.48 -19.14 16.80
C ARG A 64 -7.86 -19.79 16.79
N PHE A 65 -8.82 -19.22 16.04
CA PHE A 65 -10.17 -19.78 15.99
C PHE A 65 -10.22 -21.11 15.22
N GLN A 66 -9.45 -21.23 14.16
CA GLN A 66 -9.32 -22.48 13.43
C GLN A 66 -8.76 -23.60 14.31
N SER A 67 -7.74 -23.30 15.15
CA SER A 67 -7.21 -24.27 16.12
C SER A 67 -8.26 -24.72 17.13
N GLN A 68 -9.15 -23.84 17.58
CA GLN A 68 -10.26 -24.20 18.47
C GLN A 68 -11.29 -25.10 17.78
N ALA A 69 -11.55 -24.88 16.49
CA ALA A 69 -12.40 -25.76 15.71
C ALA A 69 -11.77 -27.16 15.54
N VAL A 70 -10.48 -27.22 15.19
CA VAL A 70 -9.74 -28.48 15.02
C VAL A 70 -9.68 -29.28 16.33
N SER A 71 -9.51 -28.61 17.47
CA SER A 71 -9.51 -29.26 18.79
C SER A 71 -10.89 -29.71 19.27
N GLY A 72 -11.97 -29.36 18.57
CA GLY A 72 -13.35 -29.66 18.96
C GLY A 72 -13.89 -28.74 20.08
N ALA A 73 -13.19 -27.66 20.42
CA ALA A 73 -13.64 -26.69 21.41
C ALA A 73 -14.82 -25.85 20.91
N MET A 74 -14.99 -25.74 19.60
CA MET A 74 -16.15 -25.11 18.93
C MET A 74 -16.34 -25.72 17.53
N SER A 75 -17.49 -25.49 16.94
CA SER A 75 -17.71 -25.87 15.53
C SER A 75 -16.94 -24.93 14.60
N GLU A 76 -16.63 -25.40 13.37
CA GLU A 76 -15.97 -24.55 12.36
C GLU A 76 -16.79 -23.31 12.03
N THR A 77 -18.10 -23.43 11.94
CA THR A 77 -19.01 -22.31 11.71
C THR A 77 -18.94 -21.26 12.82
N GLU A 78 -18.85 -21.69 14.09
CA GLU A 78 -18.68 -20.78 15.22
C GLU A 78 -17.32 -20.10 15.18
N ALA A 79 -16.25 -20.86 14.87
CA ALA A 79 -14.90 -20.34 14.72
C ALA A 79 -14.80 -19.28 13.61
N GLN A 80 -15.37 -19.56 12.45
CA GLN A 80 -15.44 -18.61 11.34
C GLN A 80 -16.21 -17.35 11.74
N LYS A 81 -17.38 -17.48 12.37
CA LYS A 81 -18.18 -16.34 12.82
C LYS A 81 -17.43 -15.50 13.86
N ALA A 82 -16.74 -16.13 14.80
CA ALA A 82 -15.95 -15.44 15.81
C ALA A 82 -14.75 -14.70 15.18
N ALA A 83 -14.03 -15.33 14.26
CA ALA A 83 -12.95 -14.71 13.52
C ALA A 83 -13.41 -13.47 12.75
N LEU A 84 -14.51 -13.60 12.00
CA LEU A 84 -15.10 -12.48 11.26
C LEU A 84 -15.51 -11.31 12.17
N ALA A 85 -16.12 -11.59 13.32
CA ALA A 85 -16.52 -10.55 14.27
C ALA A 85 -15.30 -9.79 14.83
N ASN A 86 -14.22 -10.52 15.15
CA ASN A 86 -12.99 -9.91 15.65
C ASN A 86 -12.31 -9.06 14.58
N ILE A 87 -12.14 -9.58 13.36
CA ILE A 87 -11.48 -8.86 12.25
C ILE A 87 -12.32 -7.67 11.78
N LYS A 88 -13.65 -7.79 11.75
CA LYS A 88 -14.57 -6.71 11.40
C LYS A 88 -14.44 -5.49 12.31
N ALA A 89 -14.08 -5.70 13.57
CA ALA A 89 -13.92 -4.65 14.57
C ALA A 89 -12.55 -3.95 14.48
N LEU A 90 -11.55 -4.56 13.86
CA LEU A 90 -10.21 -3.99 13.77
C LEU A 90 -10.20 -2.69 12.96
N ARG A 91 -9.51 -1.69 13.51
CA ARG A 91 -9.20 -0.44 12.84
C ARG A 91 -7.76 -0.06 13.14
N TYR A 92 -7.15 0.63 12.20
CA TYR A 92 -5.84 1.25 12.39
C TYR A 92 -5.80 2.57 11.64
N ASP A 93 -4.87 3.42 11.99
CA ASP A 93 -4.70 4.74 11.36
C ASP A 93 -6.05 5.47 11.15
N LYS A 94 -6.86 5.51 12.24
CA LYS A 94 -8.21 6.11 12.37
C LYS A 94 -9.31 5.41 11.57
N THR A 95 -9.15 5.19 10.27
CA THR A 95 -10.24 4.77 9.38
C THR A 95 -9.95 3.51 8.56
N ASN A 96 -8.71 3.06 8.53
CA ASN A 96 -8.32 1.87 7.77
C ASN A 96 -8.88 0.60 8.41
N TYR A 97 -9.20 -0.38 7.59
CA TYR A 97 -9.96 -1.56 7.95
C TYR A 97 -9.48 -2.81 7.21
N PHE A 98 -9.92 -3.97 7.68
CA PHE A 98 -9.72 -5.26 7.03
C PHE A 98 -11.02 -5.70 6.37
N TRP A 99 -10.90 -6.43 5.26
CA TRP A 99 -12.01 -7.16 4.65
C TRP A 99 -11.57 -8.60 4.40
N ILE A 100 -12.55 -9.46 4.13
CA ILE A 100 -12.34 -10.86 3.77
C ILE A 100 -13.20 -11.18 2.56
N ASN A 101 -12.58 -11.71 1.50
CA ASN A 101 -13.24 -12.36 0.39
C ASN A 101 -12.71 -13.80 0.27
N ASP A 102 -13.41 -14.64 -0.48
CA ASP A 102 -12.92 -15.98 -0.77
C ASP A 102 -12.16 -16.08 -2.11
N THR A 103 -11.68 -17.27 -2.41
CA THR A 103 -10.94 -17.58 -3.66
C THR A 103 -11.84 -17.67 -4.90
N THR A 104 -13.16 -17.50 -4.76
CA THR A 104 -14.15 -17.40 -5.84
C THR A 104 -14.72 -15.98 -6.00
N PRO A 105 -13.89 -14.95 -5.90
CA PRO A 105 -14.07 -13.52 -5.60
C PRO A 105 -15.43 -13.14 -4.98
N ARG A 106 -15.93 -13.91 -4.00
CA ARG A 106 -17.12 -13.58 -3.22
C ARG A 106 -16.74 -12.85 -1.95
N MET A 107 -17.41 -11.75 -1.65
CA MET A 107 -17.19 -11.04 -0.38
C MET A 107 -17.72 -11.89 0.78
N VAL A 108 -16.85 -12.14 1.75
CA VAL A 108 -17.22 -12.81 3.01
C VAL A 108 -17.59 -11.77 4.08
N MET A 109 -16.79 -10.69 4.17
CA MET A 109 -17.05 -9.61 5.12
C MET A 109 -16.38 -8.31 4.70
N HIS A 110 -17.16 -7.22 4.62
CA HIS A 110 -16.63 -5.87 4.40
C HIS A 110 -17.20 -4.89 5.43
N PRO A 111 -16.36 -4.33 6.34
CA PRO A 111 -16.89 -3.56 7.48
C PRO A 111 -17.47 -2.20 7.13
N ILE A 112 -17.10 -1.62 5.98
CA ILE A 112 -17.56 -0.30 5.52
C ILE A 112 -18.69 -0.43 4.49
N LYS A 113 -18.71 -1.53 3.73
CA LYS A 113 -19.71 -1.82 2.68
C LYS A 113 -20.34 -3.19 2.93
N PRO A 114 -21.10 -3.35 4.01
CA PRO A 114 -21.74 -4.65 4.35
C PRO A 114 -22.73 -5.13 3.29
N GLU A 115 -23.18 -4.24 2.43
CA GLU A 115 -24.01 -4.59 1.27
C GLU A 115 -23.31 -5.50 0.26
N LEU A 116 -21.97 -5.57 0.31
CA LEU A 116 -21.20 -6.49 -0.54
C LEU A 116 -21.13 -7.91 0.04
N ASP A 117 -21.39 -8.09 1.34
CA ASP A 117 -21.27 -9.40 2.00
C ASP A 117 -22.12 -10.44 1.30
N GLY A 118 -21.51 -11.57 0.91
CA GLY A 118 -22.17 -12.66 0.16
C GLY A 118 -22.27 -12.45 -1.35
N GLN A 119 -21.90 -11.27 -1.89
CA GLN A 119 -21.98 -11.02 -3.33
C GLN A 119 -20.80 -11.62 -4.09
N ASP A 120 -21.06 -12.11 -5.30
CA ASP A 120 -20.02 -12.45 -6.29
C ASP A 120 -19.49 -11.16 -6.93
N LEU A 121 -18.21 -10.92 -6.74
CA LEU A 121 -17.51 -9.72 -7.22
C LEU A 121 -16.59 -10.01 -8.41
N SER A 122 -16.72 -11.17 -9.05
CA SER A 122 -15.95 -11.54 -10.24
C SER A 122 -16.09 -10.56 -11.40
N GLY A 123 -17.29 -9.97 -11.54
CA GLY A 123 -17.59 -8.91 -12.51
C GLY A 123 -17.30 -7.49 -12.04
N SER A 124 -16.93 -7.31 -10.77
CA SER A 124 -16.70 -5.98 -10.19
C SER A 124 -15.39 -5.36 -10.68
N LYS A 125 -15.48 -4.14 -11.20
CA LYS A 125 -14.31 -3.37 -11.67
C LYS A 125 -14.22 -2.06 -10.94
N ASP A 126 -13.02 -1.59 -10.73
CA ASP A 126 -12.77 -0.24 -10.28
C ASP A 126 -13.00 0.78 -11.43
N PRO A 127 -13.02 2.10 -11.15
CA PRO A 127 -13.21 3.12 -12.20
C PRO A 127 -12.18 3.10 -13.33
N SER A 128 -11.00 2.49 -13.12
CA SER A 128 -10.01 2.28 -14.17
C SER A 128 -10.28 1.06 -15.05
N GLY A 129 -11.34 0.28 -14.71
CA GLY A 129 -11.70 -0.96 -15.39
C GLY A 129 -10.99 -2.21 -14.88
N LYS A 130 -10.21 -2.11 -13.79
CA LYS A 130 -9.49 -3.24 -13.19
C LYS A 130 -10.44 -4.17 -12.43
N PRO A 131 -10.44 -5.49 -12.70
CA PRO A 131 -11.22 -6.47 -11.93
C PRO A 131 -10.51 -6.79 -10.60
N LEU A 132 -10.59 -5.87 -9.64
CA LEU A 132 -9.76 -5.85 -8.44
C LEU A 132 -9.83 -7.13 -7.60
N PHE A 133 -11.01 -7.72 -7.39
CA PHE A 133 -11.14 -8.95 -6.59
C PHE A 133 -10.62 -10.17 -7.32
N VAL A 134 -10.74 -10.21 -8.65
CA VAL A 134 -10.11 -11.25 -9.48
C VAL A 134 -8.58 -11.14 -9.43
N GLU A 135 -8.03 -9.93 -9.48
CA GLU A 135 -6.59 -9.70 -9.33
C GLU A 135 -6.09 -10.10 -7.93
N MET A 136 -6.87 -9.86 -6.86
CA MET A 136 -6.54 -10.32 -5.51
C MET A 136 -6.45 -11.84 -5.45
N VAL A 137 -7.43 -12.56 -6.01
CA VAL A 137 -7.41 -14.02 -6.11
C VAL A 137 -6.21 -14.52 -6.92
N LYS A 138 -5.90 -13.86 -8.05
CA LYS A 138 -4.76 -14.21 -8.87
C LYS A 138 -3.43 -14.05 -8.13
N VAL A 139 -3.27 -12.95 -7.38
CA VAL A 139 -2.06 -12.69 -6.60
C VAL A 139 -1.83 -13.76 -5.54
N VAL A 140 -2.86 -14.14 -4.77
CA VAL A 140 -2.70 -15.16 -3.72
C VAL A 140 -2.56 -16.58 -4.27
N LYS A 141 -2.94 -16.83 -5.53
CA LYS A 141 -2.66 -18.12 -6.20
C LYS A 141 -1.23 -18.25 -6.71
N GLN A 142 -0.46 -17.18 -6.72
CA GLN A 142 0.96 -17.21 -7.04
C GLN A 142 1.79 -17.77 -5.90
N GLU A 143 3.08 -18.00 -6.16
CA GLU A 143 4.02 -18.46 -5.14
C GLU A 143 4.05 -17.52 -3.93
N GLY A 144 3.92 -18.09 -2.72
CA GLY A 144 3.85 -17.33 -1.46
C GLY A 144 2.43 -17.10 -0.92
N GLY A 145 1.38 -17.22 -1.72
CA GLY A 145 -0.02 -17.10 -1.26
C GLY A 145 -0.43 -15.70 -0.81
N ALA A 146 0.35 -14.66 -1.18
CA ALA A 146 0.14 -13.28 -0.74
C ALA A 146 0.73 -12.28 -1.75
N GLY A 147 0.33 -11.00 -1.66
CA GLY A 147 0.94 -9.95 -2.45
C GLY A 147 0.19 -8.62 -2.43
N PHE A 148 0.73 -7.66 -3.16
CA PHE A 148 0.20 -6.30 -3.24
C PHE A 148 -0.67 -6.11 -4.48
N VAL A 149 -1.80 -5.41 -4.28
CA VAL A 149 -2.71 -5.04 -5.37
C VAL A 149 -3.02 -3.54 -5.28
N PRO A 150 -2.59 -2.75 -6.28
CA PRO A 150 -3.02 -1.35 -6.41
C PRO A 150 -4.33 -1.26 -7.20
N TYR A 151 -5.28 -0.44 -6.73
CA TYR A 151 -6.58 -0.21 -7.37
C TYR A 151 -7.20 1.10 -6.88
N LEU A 152 -8.33 1.51 -7.48
CA LEU A 152 -9.11 2.67 -7.05
C LEU A 152 -10.26 2.23 -6.13
N TRP A 153 -10.36 2.83 -4.92
CA TRP A 153 -11.41 2.52 -3.95
C TRP A 153 -11.83 3.75 -3.15
N PRO A 154 -13.12 3.90 -2.85
CA PRO A 154 -13.59 5.02 -2.03
C PRO A 154 -13.04 4.96 -0.60
N LYS A 155 -12.60 6.10 -0.07
CA LYS A 155 -12.28 6.23 1.36
C LYS A 155 -13.56 6.12 2.19
N PRO A 156 -13.48 5.64 3.45
CA PRO A 156 -14.62 5.66 4.35
C PRO A 156 -15.25 7.05 4.44
N GLY A 157 -16.55 7.14 4.18
CA GLY A 157 -17.30 8.42 4.18
C GLY A 157 -17.11 9.32 2.95
N VAL A 158 -16.30 8.92 1.97
CA VAL A 158 -16.07 9.67 0.73
C VAL A 158 -16.52 8.83 -0.46
N ALA A 159 -17.39 9.39 -1.32
CA ALA A 159 -17.89 8.66 -2.48
C ALA A 159 -16.84 8.55 -3.61
N GLN A 160 -15.94 9.53 -3.72
CA GLN A 160 -14.96 9.56 -4.80
C GLN A 160 -13.85 8.52 -4.57
N PRO A 161 -13.58 7.66 -5.57
CA PRO A 161 -12.49 6.70 -5.48
C PRO A 161 -11.11 7.37 -5.43
N ALA A 162 -10.23 6.84 -4.58
CA ALA A 162 -8.85 7.25 -4.44
C ALA A 162 -7.90 6.07 -4.68
N PRO A 163 -6.65 6.30 -5.11
CA PRO A 163 -5.66 5.26 -5.28
C PRO A 163 -5.37 4.55 -3.95
N LYS A 164 -5.57 3.23 -3.92
CA LYS A 164 -5.34 2.38 -2.74
C LYS A 164 -4.34 1.29 -3.06
N LEU A 165 -3.37 1.09 -2.18
CA LEU A 165 -2.46 -0.03 -2.20
C LEU A 165 -2.86 -0.99 -1.09
N SER A 166 -3.17 -2.23 -1.43
CA SER A 166 -3.54 -3.26 -0.46
C SER A 166 -2.60 -4.44 -0.50
N TYR A 167 -2.39 -5.05 0.65
CA TYR A 167 -1.78 -6.37 0.77
C TYR A 167 -2.85 -7.39 1.08
N VAL A 168 -2.81 -8.53 0.41
CA VAL A 168 -3.76 -9.64 0.54
C VAL A 168 -3.02 -10.94 0.78
N LYS A 169 -3.59 -11.81 1.63
CA LYS A 169 -3.03 -13.13 1.94
C LYS A 169 -4.13 -14.16 2.10
N GLU A 170 -3.91 -15.36 1.55
CA GLU A 170 -4.83 -16.48 1.65
C GLU A 170 -4.71 -17.21 2.99
N PHE A 171 -5.84 -17.41 3.65
CA PHE A 171 -6.00 -18.34 4.75
C PHE A 171 -6.55 -19.65 4.23
N LYS A 172 -5.63 -20.55 3.86
CA LYS A 172 -5.93 -21.82 3.17
C LYS A 172 -6.99 -22.69 3.85
N PRO A 173 -7.00 -22.85 5.21
CA PRO A 173 -7.98 -23.72 5.86
C PRO A 173 -9.44 -23.40 5.54
N TRP A 174 -9.77 -22.12 5.32
CA TRP A 174 -11.13 -21.69 5.01
C TRP A 174 -11.31 -21.20 3.57
N GLY A 175 -10.26 -21.18 2.76
CA GLY A 175 -10.27 -20.61 1.41
C GLY A 175 -10.56 -19.10 1.41
N TRP A 176 -10.18 -18.40 2.48
CA TRP A 176 -10.41 -16.98 2.65
C TRP A 176 -9.16 -16.17 2.30
N ILE A 177 -9.39 -14.97 1.80
CA ILE A 177 -8.36 -13.99 1.52
C ILE A 177 -8.62 -12.80 2.42
N VAL A 178 -7.72 -12.54 3.37
CA VAL A 178 -7.77 -11.33 4.17
C VAL A 178 -6.95 -10.24 3.52
N GLY A 179 -7.48 -9.04 3.49
CA GLY A 179 -6.81 -7.88 2.94
C GLY A 179 -6.96 -6.64 3.79
N THR A 180 -5.97 -5.78 3.71
CA THR A 180 -6.02 -4.41 4.22
C THR A 180 -5.18 -3.50 3.32
N GLY A 181 -5.33 -2.18 3.43
CA GLY A 181 -4.58 -1.28 2.54
C GLY A 181 -4.63 0.17 2.99
N VAL A 182 -3.72 0.95 2.44
CA VAL A 182 -3.58 2.40 2.65
C VAL A 182 -3.88 3.16 1.36
N TYR A 183 -4.32 4.40 1.48
CA TYR A 183 -4.52 5.28 0.34
C TYR A 183 -3.22 6.00 0.01
N ILE A 184 -2.86 6.01 -1.28
CA ILE A 184 -1.55 6.52 -1.73
C ILE A 184 -1.51 8.05 -1.63
N ASP A 185 -2.64 8.72 -1.82
CA ASP A 185 -2.76 10.16 -1.62
C ASP A 185 -2.51 10.60 -0.17
N ASP A 186 -2.86 9.77 0.83
CA ASP A 186 -2.49 10.03 2.23
C ASP A 186 -0.96 9.98 2.43
N ILE A 187 -0.26 9.09 1.71
CA ILE A 187 1.21 9.03 1.71
C ILE A 187 1.81 10.29 1.07
N ASP A 188 1.22 10.75 -0.04
CA ASP A 188 1.66 11.95 -0.73
C ASP A 188 1.47 13.20 0.14
N ASP A 189 0.36 13.30 0.88
CA ASP A 189 0.10 14.37 1.83
C ASP A 189 1.08 14.36 3.02
N GLU A 190 1.39 13.19 3.56
CA GLU A 190 2.38 13.02 4.63
C GLU A 190 3.78 13.40 4.14
N PHE A 191 4.17 12.93 2.96
CA PHE A 191 5.43 13.30 2.32
C PHE A 191 5.57 14.83 2.17
N HIS A 192 4.53 15.51 1.69
CA HIS A 192 4.59 16.97 1.51
C HIS A 192 4.73 17.71 2.84
N LYS A 193 4.05 17.26 3.90
CA LYS A 193 4.19 17.84 5.24
C LYS A 193 5.59 17.65 5.81
N ASP A 194 6.17 16.48 5.66
CA ASP A 194 7.51 16.19 6.18
C ASP A 194 8.61 16.88 5.37
N ALA A 195 8.45 16.96 4.04
CA ALA A 195 9.35 17.73 3.18
C ALA A 195 9.38 19.23 3.53
N LEU A 196 8.21 19.81 3.83
CA LEU A 196 8.12 21.23 4.29
C LEU A 196 8.81 21.42 5.64
N ARG A 197 8.61 20.54 6.61
CA ARG A 197 9.26 20.62 7.93
C ARG A 197 10.79 20.54 7.86
N MET A 198 11.32 19.71 6.94
CA MET A 198 12.78 19.61 6.72
C MET A 198 13.37 20.89 6.08
N GLY A 199 12.56 21.65 5.34
CA GLY A 199 12.99 22.92 4.75
C GLY A 199 12.97 24.12 5.72
N GLU A 200 12.32 23.99 6.90
CA GLU A 200 12.21 25.01 7.93
C GLU A 200 13.25 24.84 9.07
N SER A 201 14.03 23.76 9.07
CA SER A 201 15.08 23.46 10.05
C SER A 201 16.47 23.85 9.53
#